data_03c8f92464cae4c95e481209147d27a3
#
_entry.id   03c8f92464cae4c95e481209147d27a3
#
_cell.length_a   1.000
_cell.length_b   1.000
_cell.length_c   1.000
_cell.angle_alpha   90.00
_cell.angle_beta   90.00
_cell.angle_gamma   90.00
#
_symmetry.space_group_name_H-M   'P 1'
#
loop_
_entity.id
_entity.type
_entity.pdbx_description
1 polymer ?
#
loop_
_entity_poly.entity_id
_entity_poly.type
_entity_poly.pdbx_seq_one_letter_code
_entity_poly.pdbx_strand_id
1 'polypeptide(L)'
;MSSIRPWRDIARRQSRQIMVGNVPMGGDAPITVQTMTNTLTSDAVATIDQIRRCEEAGADLIRVSCPDEASTAAFRQITCAARIPVIADIHFHYKRALEAADAGAACLRINPGNIGSSERVAEVVRAAKANGCAIRIGVNAGSLEKDLLEKYGEPCPDALVESALDHIKLLQDHDFHEYKVAVKASDSFLAVAAYMQLADAVDCPLHLGITEAGGLIGGTVKSAIGIGNLLWAGVGDTIRVSLSAEPEEE
;
A
#
# COMPACT_ATOMS: atom_id res chain seq x y z
N MET A 1 -20.47 -28.23 11.07
CA MET A 1 -21.06 -27.13 10.29
C MET A 1 -21.79 -26.22 11.25
N SER A 2 -21.29 -25.02 11.48
CA SER A 2 -22.01 -24.04 12.30
C SER A 2 -23.16 -23.48 11.45
N SER A 3 -24.38 -23.96 11.69
CA SER A 3 -25.57 -23.52 10.97
C SER A 3 -26.11 -22.17 11.43
N ILE A 4 -25.41 -21.49 12.33
CA ILE A 4 -26.03 -20.43 13.14
C ILE A 4 -26.05 -19.09 12.42
N ARG A 5 -25.16 -18.79 11.45
CA ARG A 5 -25.13 -17.51 10.73
C ARG A 5 -24.40 -17.62 9.38
N PRO A 6 -24.93 -18.29 8.36
CA PRO A 6 -24.26 -18.48 7.07
C PRO A 6 -23.96 -17.15 6.34
N TRP A 7 -24.70 -16.06 6.64
CA TRP A 7 -24.43 -14.72 6.10
C TRP A 7 -23.20 -14.01 6.73
N ARG A 8 -22.53 -14.62 7.72
CA ARG A 8 -21.26 -14.13 8.28
C ARG A 8 -20.03 -14.79 7.63
N ASP A 9 -20.24 -15.85 6.88
CA ASP A 9 -19.16 -16.54 6.16
C ASP A 9 -18.94 -15.80 4.82
N ILE A 10 -18.06 -14.81 4.85
CA ILE A 10 -17.66 -14.10 3.65
C ILE A 10 -16.66 -14.98 2.89
N ALA A 11 -17.02 -15.36 1.66
CA ALA A 11 -16.11 -16.05 0.75
C ALA A 11 -15.02 -15.04 0.29
N ARG A 12 -13.84 -15.09 0.93
CA ARG A 12 -12.74 -14.23 0.53
C ARG A 12 -12.17 -14.65 -0.81
N ARG A 13 -11.86 -13.64 -1.63
CA ARG A 13 -11.07 -13.82 -2.84
C ARG A 13 -9.76 -14.51 -2.49
N GLN A 14 -9.43 -15.57 -3.22
CA GLN A 14 -8.15 -16.25 -3.07
C GLN A 14 -7.06 -15.42 -3.75
N SER A 15 -6.20 -14.82 -2.96
CA SER A 15 -5.02 -14.11 -3.43
C SER A 15 -3.76 -14.92 -3.13
N ARG A 16 -2.70 -14.67 -3.90
CA ARG A 16 -1.37 -15.21 -3.59
C ARG A 16 -0.88 -14.64 -2.27
N GLN A 17 -0.30 -15.46 -1.42
CA GLN A 17 0.31 -14.98 -0.19
C GLN A 17 1.71 -14.42 -0.48
N ILE A 18 2.01 -13.24 0.08
CA ILE A 18 3.35 -12.63 0.12
C ILE A 18 3.74 -12.32 1.56
N MET A 19 5.01 -12.03 1.78
CA MET A 19 5.51 -11.59 3.09
C MET A 19 5.89 -10.11 3.06
N VAL A 20 5.50 -9.38 4.11
CA VAL A 20 5.99 -8.02 4.38
C VAL A 20 6.71 -8.05 5.72
N GLY A 21 8.02 -8.19 5.68
CA GLY A 21 8.79 -8.57 6.86
C GLY A 21 8.32 -9.93 7.39
N ASN A 22 7.85 -9.97 8.63
CA ASN A 22 7.29 -11.17 9.28
C ASN A 22 5.77 -11.26 9.20
N VAL A 23 5.10 -10.36 8.48
CA VAL A 23 3.63 -10.31 8.37
C VAL A 23 3.19 -10.92 7.04
N PRO A 24 2.43 -12.04 7.06
CA PRO A 24 1.85 -12.63 5.84
C PRO A 24 0.67 -11.79 5.36
N MET A 25 0.52 -11.66 4.05
CA MET A 25 -0.60 -10.97 3.38
C MET A 25 -1.12 -11.79 2.22
N GLY A 26 -2.43 -11.85 2.08
CA GLY A 26 -3.07 -12.68 1.06
C GLY A 26 -3.26 -14.13 1.49
N GLY A 27 -3.83 -14.95 0.62
CA GLY A 27 -4.24 -16.31 0.96
C GLY A 27 -5.19 -16.34 2.13
N ASP A 28 -4.92 -17.21 3.08
CA ASP A 28 -5.71 -17.35 4.32
C ASP A 28 -5.24 -16.44 5.47
N ALA A 29 -4.23 -15.57 5.23
CA ALA A 29 -3.73 -14.66 6.25
C ALA A 29 -4.83 -13.67 6.71
N PRO A 30 -4.79 -13.22 7.97
CA PRO A 30 -5.70 -12.18 8.45
C PRO A 30 -5.55 -10.89 7.64
N ILE A 31 -6.64 -10.11 7.55
CA ILE A 31 -6.57 -8.76 6.99
C ILE A 31 -5.78 -7.89 7.95
N THR A 32 -4.73 -7.25 7.44
CA THR A 32 -3.82 -6.42 8.24
C THR A 32 -4.19 -4.95 8.18
N VAL A 33 -3.96 -4.24 9.29
CA VAL A 33 -4.17 -2.79 9.40
C VAL A 33 -2.83 -2.06 9.28
N GLN A 34 -2.77 -1.11 8.36
CA GLN A 34 -1.63 -0.24 8.15
C GLN A 34 -2.01 1.20 8.44
N THR A 35 -1.13 1.95 9.11
CA THR A 35 -1.22 3.41 9.16
C THR A 35 0.07 4.06 8.62
N MET A 36 0.21 5.37 8.75
CA MET A 36 1.35 6.13 8.24
C MET A 36 1.71 7.28 9.16
N THR A 37 3.00 7.42 9.49
CA THR A 37 3.49 8.56 10.25
C THR A 37 3.28 9.89 9.51
N ASN A 38 3.07 10.96 10.27
CA ASN A 38 2.99 12.33 9.77
C ASN A 38 4.16 13.21 10.26
N THR A 39 5.11 12.63 11.00
CA THR A 39 6.35 13.29 11.44
C THR A 39 7.33 13.49 10.28
N LEU A 40 8.28 14.40 10.44
CA LEU A 40 9.44 14.48 9.56
C LEU A 40 10.31 13.24 9.80
N THR A 41 10.50 12.42 8.79
CA THR A 41 11.26 11.16 8.91
C THR A 41 12.73 11.38 9.29
N SER A 42 13.31 12.52 8.92
CA SER A 42 14.66 12.93 9.35
C SER A 42 14.77 13.15 10.87
N ASP A 43 13.66 13.38 11.57
CA ASP A 43 13.57 13.30 13.02
C ASP A 43 13.20 11.87 13.44
N ALA A 44 14.23 11.02 13.53
CA ALA A 44 14.03 9.62 13.88
C ALA A 44 13.38 9.44 15.25
N VAL A 45 13.67 10.30 16.22
CA VAL A 45 13.12 10.20 17.59
C VAL A 45 11.62 10.43 17.59
N ALA A 46 11.17 11.53 16.99
CA ALA A 46 9.74 11.84 16.90
C ALA A 46 9.00 10.77 16.08
N THR A 47 9.61 10.28 14.99
CA THR A 47 9.02 9.22 14.15
C THR A 47 8.89 7.90 14.92
N ILE A 48 9.90 7.48 15.67
CA ILE A 48 9.86 6.27 16.49
C ILE A 48 8.78 6.38 17.58
N ASP A 49 8.68 7.53 18.23
CA ASP A 49 7.65 7.73 19.27
C ASP A 49 6.23 7.67 18.68
N GLN A 50 6.02 8.22 17.47
CA GLN A 50 4.74 8.09 16.78
C GLN A 50 4.46 6.65 16.36
N ILE A 51 5.45 5.92 15.87
CA ILE A 51 5.32 4.49 15.54
C ILE A 51 4.86 3.70 16.76
N ARG A 52 5.45 3.94 17.93
CA ARG A 52 5.04 3.26 19.16
C ARG A 52 3.57 3.50 19.52
N ARG A 53 3.08 4.74 19.37
CA ARG A 53 1.64 5.02 19.58
C ARG A 53 0.76 4.25 18.59
N CYS A 54 1.16 4.19 17.31
CA CYS A 54 0.45 3.40 16.31
C CYS A 54 0.48 1.90 16.62
N GLU A 55 1.61 1.36 17.10
CA GLU A 55 1.73 -0.03 17.55
C GLU A 55 0.78 -0.33 18.73
N GLU A 56 0.73 0.58 19.71
CA GLU A 56 -0.16 0.47 20.87
C GLU A 56 -1.65 0.58 20.49
N ALA A 57 -1.96 1.34 19.43
CA ALA A 57 -3.30 1.43 18.86
C ALA A 57 -3.71 0.19 18.03
N GLY A 58 -2.76 -0.72 17.73
CA GLY A 58 -3.03 -1.99 17.07
C GLY A 58 -2.69 -2.02 15.57
N ALA A 59 -1.84 -1.12 15.07
CA ALA A 59 -1.34 -1.21 13.71
C ALA A 59 -0.43 -2.44 13.53
N ASP A 60 -0.66 -3.20 12.44
CA ASP A 60 0.18 -4.34 12.05
C ASP A 60 1.40 -3.92 11.23
N LEU A 61 1.30 -2.77 10.56
CA LEU A 61 2.31 -2.21 9.65
C LEU A 61 2.32 -0.70 9.73
N ILE A 62 3.48 -0.12 9.57
CA ILE A 62 3.64 1.34 9.54
C ILE A 62 4.32 1.80 8.25
N ARG A 63 3.78 2.84 7.61
CA ARG A 63 4.39 3.49 6.44
C ARG A 63 5.07 4.79 6.86
N VAL A 64 6.29 5.00 6.38
CA VAL A 64 7.13 6.16 6.67
C VAL A 64 7.57 6.79 5.37
N SER A 65 7.44 8.10 5.24
CA SER A 65 7.82 8.82 4.01
C SER A 65 9.34 8.93 3.88
N CYS A 66 9.88 8.71 2.68
CA CYS A 66 11.30 8.84 2.37
C CYS A 66 11.51 9.76 1.17
N PRO A 67 11.25 11.08 1.31
CA PRO A 67 11.35 12.02 0.22
C PRO A 67 12.80 12.38 -0.16
N ASP A 68 13.73 12.31 0.77
CA ASP A 68 15.11 12.80 0.65
C ASP A 68 16.14 11.90 1.35
N GLU A 69 17.41 12.28 1.23
CA GLU A 69 18.54 11.56 1.81
C GLU A 69 18.58 11.60 3.34
N ALA A 70 18.17 12.72 3.93
CA ALA A 70 18.10 12.84 5.38
C ALA A 70 17.08 11.85 5.96
N SER A 71 15.96 11.67 5.28
CA SER A 71 14.94 10.69 5.66
C SER A 71 15.45 9.25 5.56
N THR A 72 16.14 8.89 4.45
CA THR A 72 16.70 7.54 4.31
C THR A 72 17.89 7.28 5.24
N ALA A 73 18.66 8.30 5.59
CA ALA A 73 19.71 8.18 6.60
C ALA A 73 19.15 7.85 8.00
N ALA A 74 18.01 8.43 8.37
CA ALA A 74 17.33 8.14 9.62
C ALA A 74 16.60 6.78 9.62
N PHE A 75 16.29 6.25 8.44
CA PHE A 75 15.39 5.10 8.27
C PHE A 75 15.90 3.83 8.97
N ARG A 76 17.22 3.57 8.96
CA ARG A 76 17.80 2.41 9.66
C ARG A 76 17.55 2.47 11.17
N GLN A 77 17.64 3.64 11.78
CA GLN A 77 17.34 3.80 13.21
C GLN A 77 15.86 3.51 13.48
N ILE A 78 14.98 3.96 12.58
CA ILE A 78 13.54 3.75 12.66
C ILE A 78 13.21 2.26 12.54
N THR A 79 13.72 1.57 11.52
CA THR A 79 13.45 0.14 11.30
C THR A 79 13.97 -0.75 12.43
N CYS A 80 15.12 -0.41 13.03
CA CYS A 80 15.67 -1.13 14.18
C CYS A 80 14.86 -0.94 15.46
N ALA A 81 14.15 0.18 15.61
CA ALA A 81 13.38 0.50 16.81
C ALA A 81 11.92 0.05 16.73
N ALA A 82 11.36 -0.05 15.54
CA ALA A 82 9.98 -0.49 15.31
C ALA A 82 9.82 -1.99 15.60
N ARG A 83 8.69 -2.38 16.19
CA ARG A 83 8.32 -3.77 16.46
C ARG A 83 7.50 -4.39 15.34
N ILE A 84 6.87 -3.54 14.53
CA ILE A 84 6.09 -3.91 13.34
C ILE A 84 6.87 -3.57 12.07
N PRO A 85 6.60 -4.25 10.93
CA PRO A 85 7.30 -3.98 9.68
C PRO A 85 7.10 -2.54 9.20
N VAL A 86 8.21 -1.90 8.79
CA VAL A 86 8.22 -0.52 8.29
C VAL A 86 8.21 -0.53 6.77
N ILE A 87 7.28 0.23 6.19
CA ILE A 87 7.13 0.42 4.75
C ILE A 87 7.72 1.77 4.37
N ALA A 88 8.68 1.79 3.45
CA ALA A 88 9.23 3.03 2.91
C ALA A 88 8.35 3.57 1.79
N ASP A 89 7.90 4.82 1.91
CA ASP A 89 7.10 5.51 0.89
C ASP A 89 7.99 6.35 -0.01
N ILE A 90 8.22 5.87 -1.23
CA ILE A 90 9.11 6.48 -2.22
C ILE A 90 8.28 7.11 -3.34
N HIS A 91 8.43 8.41 -3.57
CA HIS A 91 7.64 9.12 -4.57
C HIS A 91 8.33 9.21 -5.93
N PHE A 92 9.59 9.71 -6.00
CA PHE A 92 10.22 10.04 -7.27
C PHE A 92 11.66 9.54 -7.45
N HIS A 93 12.41 9.36 -6.36
CA HIS A 93 13.85 9.09 -6.45
C HIS A 93 14.15 7.62 -6.19
N TYR A 94 14.42 6.86 -7.24
CA TYR A 94 14.75 5.43 -7.14
C TYR A 94 15.89 5.13 -6.14
N LYS A 95 16.89 6.03 -6.00
CA LYS A 95 17.98 5.86 -5.03
C LYS A 95 17.46 5.77 -3.58
N ARG A 96 16.40 6.51 -3.26
CA ARG A 96 15.77 6.42 -1.93
C ARG A 96 15.18 5.03 -1.68
N ALA A 97 14.69 4.37 -2.75
CA ALA A 97 14.22 2.99 -2.65
C ALA A 97 15.36 2.02 -2.34
N LEU A 98 16.52 2.17 -3.00
CA LEU A 98 17.70 1.35 -2.73
C LEU A 98 18.17 1.51 -1.28
N GLU A 99 18.34 2.75 -0.84
CA GLU A 99 18.78 3.10 0.51
C GLU A 99 17.81 2.60 1.57
N ALA A 100 16.50 2.73 1.35
CA ALA A 100 15.48 2.24 2.28
C ALA A 100 15.47 0.72 2.37
N ALA A 101 15.63 0.00 1.24
CA ALA A 101 15.75 -1.45 1.23
C ALA A 101 16.96 -1.90 2.05
N ASP A 102 18.12 -1.28 1.82
CA ASP A 102 19.36 -1.58 2.56
C ASP A 102 19.27 -1.19 4.04
N ALA A 103 18.42 -0.23 4.38
CA ALA A 103 18.15 0.20 5.74
C ALA A 103 17.10 -0.65 6.48
N GLY A 104 16.57 -1.72 5.85
CA GLY A 104 15.67 -2.68 6.49
C GLY A 104 14.19 -2.42 6.26
N ALA A 105 13.81 -1.72 5.18
CA ALA A 105 12.41 -1.62 4.78
C ALA A 105 11.83 -3.02 4.52
N ALA A 106 10.67 -3.32 5.10
CA ALA A 106 9.95 -4.54 4.83
C ALA A 106 9.17 -4.50 3.50
N CYS A 107 8.84 -3.28 3.04
CA CYS A 107 8.16 -3.06 1.78
C CYS A 107 8.51 -1.67 1.24
N LEU A 108 8.68 -1.56 -0.06
CA LEU A 108 8.80 -0.28 -0.78
C LEU A 108 7.44 0.09 -1.38
N ARG A 109 6.88 1.22 -1.01
CA ARG A 109 5.74 1.77 -1.75
C ARG A 109 6.28 2.65 -2.86
N ILE A 110 6.03 2.24 -4.08
CA ILE A 110 6.41 2.95 -5.29
C ILE A 110 5.25 2.98 -6.28
N ASN A 111 5.34 3.91 -7.23
CA ASN A 111 4.69 3.79 -8.52
C ASN A 111 5.81 3.54 -9.54
N PRO A 112 5.93 2.34 -10.12
CA PRO A 112 7.03 2.01 -11.05
C PRO A 112 7.14 2.98 -12.22
N GLY A 113 6.02 3.49 -12.74
CA GLY A 113 6.01 4.51 -13.79
C GLY A 113 6.66 5.84 -13.39
N ASN A 114 6.63 6.21 -12.10
CA ASN A 114 7.25 7.44 -11.60
C ASN A 114 8.74 7.28 -11.24
N ILE A 115 9.21 6.04 -11.13
CA ILE A 115 10.62 5.74 -10.82
C ILE A 115 11.52 6.07 -12.00
N GLY A 116 10.99 6.04 -13.21
CA GLY A 116 11.68 6.41 -14.44
C GLY A 116 11.94 5.23 -15.38
N SER A 117 13.16 5.08 -15.90
CA SER A 117 13.45 4.08 -16.91
C SER A 117 13.38 2.63 -16.37
N SER A 118 13.22 1.67 -17.29
CA SER A 118 13.21 0.23 -16.97
C SER A 118 14.44 -0.22 -16.20
N GLU A 119 15.62 0.38 -16.50
CA GLU A 119 16.87 0.08 -15.79
C GLU A 119 16.79 0.48 -14.32
N ARG A 120 16.17 1.62 -14.00
CA ARG A 120 15.97 2.07 -12.61
C ARG A 120 14.98 1.18 -11.86
N VAL A 121 13.91 0.74 -12.52
CA VAL A 121 12.99 -0.25 -11.97
C VAL A 121 13.73 -1.56 -11.68
N ALA A 122 14.60 -2.02 -12.60
CA ALA A 122 15.43 -3.19 -12.40
C ALA A 122 16.38 -3.07 -11.20
N GLU A 123 16.95 -1.88 -10.96
CA GLU A 123 17.79 -1.63 -9.78
C GLU A 123 16.98 -1.73 -8.49
N VAL A 124 15.80 -1.13 -8.44
CA VAL A 124 14.89 -1.21 -7.28
C VAL A 124 14.46 -2.66 -7.02
N VAL A 125 14.09 -3.40 -8.05
CA VAL A 125 13.73 -4.83 -7.94
C VAL A 125 14.90 -5.66 -7.42
N ARG A 126 16.12 -5.42 -7.92
CA ARG A 126 17.33 -6.12 -7.40
C ARG A 126 17.56 -5.83 -5.92
N ALA A 127 17.45 -4.57 -5.50
CA ALA A 127 17.59 -4.20 -4.09
C ALA A 127 16.49 -4.84 -3.24
N ALA A 128 15.24 -4.85 -3.70
CA ALA A 128 14.12 -5.49 -3.01
C ALA A 128 14.37 -7.01 -2.86
N LYS A 129 14.78 -7.72 -3.92
CA LYS A 129 15.14 -9.15 -3.88
C LYS A 129 16.27 -9.42 -2.89
N ALA A 130 17.34 -8.62 -2.95
CA ALA A 130 18.53 -8.82 -2.11
C ALA A 130 18.22 -8.66 -0.60
N ASN A 131 17.25 -7.82 -0.25
CA ASN A 131 16.87 -7.51 1.13
C ASN A 131 15.58 -8.21 1.59
N GLY A 132 14.98 -9.09 0.77
CA GLY A 132 13.71 -9.75 1.10
C GLY A 132 12.55 -8.75 1.28
N CYS A 133 12.59 -7.65 0.57
CA CYS A 133 11.65 -6.54 0.68
C CYS A 133 10.53 -6.69 -0.35
N ALA A 134 9.27 -6.62 0.08
CA ALA A 134 8.13 -6.60 -0.84
C ALA A 134 8.00 -5.24 -1.55
N ILE A 135 7.19 -5.19 -2.61
CA ILE A 135 6.86 -3.92 -3.29
C ILE A 135 5.35 -3.70 -3.25
N ARG A 136 4.93 -2.47 -2.95
CA ARG A 136 3.55 -2.04 -3.11
C ARG A 136 3.43 -1.07 -4.28
N ILE A 137 2.71 -1.48 -5.32
CA ILE A 137 2.26 -0.62 -6.40
C ILE A 137 1.12 0.25 -5.88
N GLY A 138 1.23 1.57 -6.04
CA GLY A 138 0.20 2.50 -5.58
C GLY A 138 -0.30 3.39 -6.69
N VAL A 139 -1.42 3.03 -7.31
CA VAL A 139 -2.14 3.85 -8.29
C VAL A 139 -3.14 4.74 -7.58
N ASN A 140 -3.20 6.02 -7.95
CA ASN A 140 -4.16 6.98 -7.43
C ASN A 140 -4.83 7.72 -8.58
N ALA A 141 -6.14 7.90 -8.51
CA ALA A 141 -6.91 8.65 -9.52
C ALA A 141 -6.39 10.09 -9.72
N GLY A 142 -5.94 10.75 -8.65
CA GLY A 142 -5.40 12.11 -8.71
C GLY A 142 -3.99 12.25 -9.33
N SER A 143 -3.31 11.13 -9.62
CA SER A 143 -1.97 11.10 -10.19
C SER A 143 -1.83 10.03 -11.29
N LEU A 144 -2.92 9.81 -12.03
CA LEU A 144 -2.94 8.89 -13.16
C LEU A 144 -2.04 9.41 -14.29
N GLU A 145 -1.45 8.51 -15.06
CA GLU A 145 -0.56 8.80 -16.18
C GLU A 145 -1.27 9.63 -17.26
N LYS A 146 -0.53 10.53 -17.91
CA LYS A 146 -1.10 11.46 -18.88
C LYS A 146 -1.68 10.78 -20.13
N ASP A 147 -1.02 9.75 -20.59
CA ASP A 147 -1.47 8.93 -21.74
C ASP A 147 -2.79 8.21 -21.43
N LEU A 148 -2.96 7.71 -20.20
CA LEU A 148 -4.23 7.12 -19.76
C LEU A 148 -5.31 8.19 -19.61
N LEU A 149 -4.98 9.38 -19.11
CA LEU A 149 -5.93 10.50 -19.07
C LEU A 149 -6.33 10.97 -20.47
N GLU A 150 -5.41 10.99 -21.43
CA GLU A 150 -5.72 11.27 -22.84
C GLU A 150 -6.62 10.19 -23.48
N LYS A 151 -6.37 8.92 -23.13
CA LYS A 151 -7.14 7.78 -23.65
C LYS A 151 -8.57 7.72 -23.11
N TYR A 152 -8.75 7.96 -21.82
CA TYR A 152 -10.03 7.78 -21.11
C TYR A 152 -10.78 9.09 -20.85
N GLY A 153 -10.13 10.24 -20.99
CA GLY A 153 -10.70 11.56 -20.76
C GLY A 153 -10.75 11.99 -19.28
N GLU A 154 -10.97 11.02 -18.37
CA GLU A 154 -11.02 11.25 -16.92
C GLU A 154 -10.57 9.99 -16.16
N PRO A 155 -10.22 10.11 -14.87
CA PRO A 155 -9.99 8.94 -14.03
C PRO A 155 -11.27 8.08 -13.92
N CYS A 156 -11.20 6.85 -14.42
CA CYS A 156 -12.29 5.87 -14.38
C CYS A 156 -11.75 4.51 -13.91
N PRO A 157 -12.62 3.54 -13.57
CA PRO A 157 -12.17 2.22 -13.12
C PRO A 157 -11.22 1.55 -14.11
N ASP A 158 -11.54 1.56 -15.41
CA ASP A 158 -10.74 0.95 -16.46
C ASP A 158 -9.32 1.57 -16.53
N ALA A 159 -9.22 2.90 -16.44
CA ALA A 159 -7.94 3.61 -16.45
C ALA A 159 -7.06 3.26 -15.25
N LEU A 160 -7.66 3.15 -14.05
CA LEU A 160 -6.95 2.77 -12.84
C LEU A 160 -6.46 1.31 -12.88
N VAL A 161 -7.27 0.42 -13.43
CA VAL A 161 -6.92 -1.00 -13.60
C VAL A 161 -5.82 -1.16 -14.65
N GLU A 162 -5.91 -0.48 -15.80
CA GLU A 162 -4.88 -0.52 -16.84
C GLU A 162 -3.54 -0.03 -16.29
N SER A 163 -3.50 1.12 -15.60
CA SER A 163 -2.29 1.60 -14.91
C SER A 163 -1.72 0.56 -13.95
N ALA A 164 -2.57 -0.09 -13.15
CA ALA A 164 -2.12 -1.12 -12.22
C ALA A 164 -1.52 -2.33 -12.93
N LEU A 165 -2.14 -2.79 -14.01
CA LEU A 165 -1.66 -3.93 -14.81
C LEU A 165 -0.33 -3.63 -15.50
N ASP A 166 -0.16 -2.44 -16.04
CA ASP A 166 1.10 -2.01 -16.65
C ASP A 166 2.24 -1.99 -15.63
N HIS A 167 1.97 -1.49 -14.42
CA HIS A 167 2.97 -1.49 -13.34
C HIS A 167 3.27 -2.90 -12.81
N ILE A 168 2.26 -3.79 -12.75
CA ILE A 168 2.46 -5.20 -12.42
C ILE A 168 3.38 -5.85 -13.45
N LYS A 169 3.09 -5.61 -14.74
CA LYS A 169 3.90 -6.15 -15.84
C LYS A 169 5.37 -5.73 -15.73
N LEU A 170 5.66 -4.46 -15.38
CA LEU A 170 7.04 -4.00 -15.18
C LEU A 170 7.77 -4.80 -14.09
N LEU A 171 7.10 -5.19 -13.00
CA LEU A 171 7.72 -6.04 -11.96
C LEU A 171 7.87 -7.48 -12.43
N GLN A 172 6.87 -8.03 -13.14
CA GLN A 172 6.91 -9.39 -13.65
C GLN A 172 7.97 -9.57 -14.74
N ASP A 173 8.22 -8.58 -15.60
CA ASP A 173 9.26 -8.59 -16.62
C ASP A 173 10.67 -8.71 -15.98
N HIS A 174 10.80 -8.37 -14.67
CA HIS A 174 11.99 -8.60 -13.86
C HIS A 174 11.89 -9.82 -12.93
N ASP A 175 10.93 -10.74 -13.17
CA ASP A 175 10.71 -11.94 -12.35
C ASP A 175 10.55 -11.57 -10.85
N PHE A 176 9.74 -10.54 -10.55
CA PHE A 176 9.43 -10.12 -9.19
C PHE A 176 7.95 -10.33 -8.88
N HIS A 177 7.67 -11.15 -7.86
CA HIS A 177 6.31 -11.58 -7.52
C HIS A 177 5.89 -11.21 -6.08
N GLU A 178 6.81 -10.73 -5.24
CA GLU A 178 6.54 -10.29 -3.87
C GLU A 178 5.96 -8.87 -3.85
N TYR A 179 4.79 -8.69 -4.48
CA TYR A 179 4.13 -7.38 -4.55
C TYR A 179 2.65 -7.43 -4.19
N LYS A 180 2.15 -6.31 -3.70
CA LYS A 180 0.73 -6.00 -3.49
C LYS A 180 0.35 -4.72 -4.23
N VAL A 181 -0.94 -4.54 -4.51
CA VAL A 181 -1.43 -3.42 -5.33
C VAL A 181 -2.49 -2.62 -4.58
N ALA A 182 -2.51 -1.31 -4.80
CA ALA A 182 -3.57 -0.42 -4.38
C ALA A 182 -4.01 0.45 -5.57
N VAL A 183 -5.32 0.53 -5.80
CA VAL A 183 -5.94 1.49 -6.72
C VAL A 183 -6.88 2.36 -5.91
N LYS A 184 -6.50 3.62 -5.70
CA LYS A 184 -7.19 4.52 -4.78
C LYS A 184 -7.80 5.72 -5.50
N ALA A 185 -8.95 6.14 -5.01
CA ALA A 185 -9.59 7.38 -5.39
C ALA A 185 -10.15 8.07 -4.14
N SER A 186 -10.42 9.37 -4.25
CA SER A 186 -11.17 10.11 -3.22
C SER A 186 -12.67 9.86 -3.32
N ASP A 187 -13.17 9.47 -4.49
CA ASP A 187 -14.52 8.97 -4.68
C ASP A 187 -14.59 7.49 -4.30
N SER A 188 -15.45 7.14 -3.33
CA SER A 188 -15.59 5.78 -2.84
C SER A 188 -16.20 4.83 -3.88
N PHE A 189 -17.10 5.31 -4.75
CA PHE A 189 -17.71 4.48 -5.79
C PHE A 189 -16.71 4.13 -6.87
N LEU A 190 -15.92 5.13 -7.31
CA LEU A 190 -14.81 4.92 -8.24
C LEU A 190 -13.79 3.93 -7.67
N ALA A 191 -13.40 4.11 -6.41
CA ALA A 191 -12.46 3.20 -5.76
C ALA A 191 -12.99 1.77 -5.70
N VAL A 192 -14.25 1.58 -5.24
CA VAL A 192 -14.88 0.24 -5.16
C VAL A 192 -14.94 -0.41 -6.53
N ALA A 193 -15.39 0.30 -7.57
CA ALA A 193 -15.47 -0.24 -8.93
C ALA A 193 -14.09 -0.67 -9.46
N ALA A 194 -13.05 0.17 -9.27
CA ALA A 194 -11.69 -0.14 -9.69
C ALA A 194 -11.11 -1.35 -8.95
N TYR A 195 -11.32 -1.44 -7.63
CA TYR A 195 -10.86 -2.61 -6.86
C TYR A 195 -11.57 -3.90 -7.24
N MET A 196 -12.87 -3.86 -7.53
CA MET A 196 -13.62 -5.04 -7.98
C MET A 196 -13.10 -5.55 -9.33
N GLN A 197 -12.93 -4.65 -10.32
CA GLN A 197 -12.34 -5.03 -11.61
C GLN A 197 -10.90 -5.57 -11.47
N LEU A 198 -10.07 -4.91 -10.64
CA LEU A 198 -8.70 -5.36 -10.40
C LEU A 198 -8.68 -6.73 -9.71
N ALA A 199 -9.60 -6.98 -8.78
CA ALA A 199 -9.71 -8.25 -8.07
C ALA A 199 -9.97 -9.44 -9.00
N ASP A 200 -10.72 -9.22 -10.08
CA ASP A 200 -10.99 -10.23 -11.11
C ASP A 200 -9.79 -10.43 -12.06
N ALA A 201 -8.94 -9.41 -12.21
CA ALA A 201 -7.84 -9.41 -13.17
C ALA A 201 -6.51 -9.94 -12.62
N VAL A 202 -6.31 -9.95 -11.29
CA VAL A 202 -5.02 -10.29 -10.66
C VAL A 202 -5.17 -11.25 -9.48
N ASP A 203 -4.10 -11.98 -9.16
CA ASP A 203 -4.03 -12.89 -8.01
C ASP A 203 -3.24 -12.31 -6.82
N CYS A 204 -2.60 -11.16 -6.97
CA CYS A 204 -1.81 -10.53 -5.91
C CYS A 204 -2.69 -9.94 -4.80
N PRO A 205 -2.13 -9.75 -3.57
CA PRO A 205 -2.84 -9.09 -2.48
C PRO A 205 -3.20 -7.65 -2.81
N LEU A 206 -4.38 -7.23 -2.34
CA LEU A 206 -4.91 -5.88 -2.54
C LEU A 206 -4.89 -5.09 -1.24
N HIS A 207 -4.30 -3.88 -1.30
CA HIS A 207 -4.26 -2.93 -0.19
C HIS A 207 -5.36 -1.89 -0.38
N LEU A 208 -6.41 -1.99 0.41
CA LEU A 208 -7.58 -1.14 0.32
C LEU A 208 -7.39 0.22 1.01
N GLY A 209 -8.06 1.22 0.51
CA GLY A 209 -8.16 2.53 1.15
C GLY A 209 -8.82 3.55 0.24
N ILE A 210 -9.47 4.52 0.88
CA ILE A 210 -9.98 5.72 0.22
C ILE A 210 -8.97 6.83 0.48
N THR A 211 -8.46 7.48 -0.56
CA THR A 211 -7.51 8.57 -0.40
C THR A 211 -8.22 9.88 -0.13
N GLU A 212 -7.60 10.77 0.67
CA GLU A 212 -8.15 12.08 1.01
C GLU A 212 -9.60 11.98 1.52
N ALA A 213 -9.85 11.02 2.41
CA ALA A 213 -11.20 10.75 2.88
C ALA A 213 -11.80 11.91 3.70
N GLY A 214 -10.95 12.71 4.34
CA GLY A 214 -11.35 13.89 5.12
C GLY A 214 -10.98 13.80 6.60
N GLY A 215 -11.62 14.63 7.43
CA GLY A 215 -11.42 14.62 8.88
C GLY A 215 -12.00 13.40 9.56
N LEU A 216 -11.74 13.26 10.87
CA LEU A 216 -12.01 12.06 11.67
C LEU A 216 -13.41 11.47 11.42
N ILE A 217 -14.46 12.21 11.59
CA ILE A 217 -15.84 11.67 11.45
C ILE A 217 -16.17 11.38 9.98
N GLY A 218 -16.08 12.40 9.12
CA GLY A 218 -16.48 12.28 7.70
C GLY A 218 -15.61 11.29 6.94
N GLY A 219 -14.29 11.33 7.18
CA GLY A 219 -13.33 10.42 6.56
C GLY A 219 -13.50 8.97 7.02
N THR A 220 -13.81 8.75 8.30
CA THR A 220 -14.13 7.41 8.82
C THR A 220 -15.38 6.84 8.17
N VAL A 221 -16.47 7.62 8.09
CA VAL A 221 -17.71 7.19 7.42
C VAL A 221 -17.45 6.84 5.96
N LYS A 222 -16.75 7.73 5.24
CA LYS A 222 -16.40 7.53 3.82
C LYS A 222 -15.54 6.27 3.61
N SER A 223 -14.53 6.08 4.44
CA SER A 223 -13.66 4.90 4.41
C SER A 223 -14.41 3.63 4.78
N ALA A 224 -15.29 3.68 5.80
CA ALA A 224 -16.11 2.55 6.21
C ALA A 224 -17.05 2.09 5.08
N ILE A 225 -17.65 3.04 4.33
CA ILE A 225 -18.48 2.71 3.17
C ILE A 225 -17.66 2.04 2.07
N GLY A 226 -16.53 2.63 1.67
CA GLY A 226 -15.72 2.10 0.57
C GLY A 226 -15.02 0.79 0.93
N ILE A 227 -14.25 0.78 2.00
CA ILE A 227 -13.51 -0.42 2.47
C ILE A 227 -14.50 -1.51 2.90
N GLY A 228 -15.56 -1.15 3.65
CA GLY A 228 -16.56 -2.11 4.13
C GLY A 228 -17.28 -2.82 2.98
N ASN A 229 -17.60 -2.11 1.89
CA ASN A 229 -18.21 -2.71 0.70
C ASN A 229 -17.29 -3.77 0.08
N LEU A 230 -16.00 -3.45 -0.08
CA LEU A 230 -15.01 -4.38 -0.64
C LEU A 230 -14.80 -5.60 0.27
N LEU A 231 -14.65 -5.40 1.58
CA LEU A 231 -14.49 -6.49 2.54
C LEU A 231 -15.73 -7.40 2.58
N TRP A 232 -16.93 -6.81 2.48
CA TRP A 232 -18.17 -7.57 2.40
C TRP A 232 -18.25 -8.42 1.12
N ALA A 233 -17.71 -7.91 0.00
CA ALA A 233 -17.56 -8.64 -1.25
C ALA A 233 -16.42 -9.67 -1.25
N GLY A 234 -15.68 -9.82 -0.14
CA GLY A 234 -14.55 -10.73 -0.02
C GLY A 234 -13.24 -10.20 -0.62
N VAL A 235 -13.17 -8.94 -0.98
CA VAL A 235 -12.00 -8.30 -1.60
C VAL A 235 -11.19 -7.54 -0.57
N GLY A 236 -9.87 -7.78 -0.52
CA GLY A 236 -8.90 -7.05 0.29
C GLY A 236 -8.12 -7.92 1.26
N ASP A 237 -6.84 -7.61 1.38
CA ASP A 237 -5.87 -8.35 2.19
C ASP A 237 -5.19 -7.48 3.25
N THR A 238 -5.14 -6.17 3.02
CA THR A 238 -4.65 -5.18 3.97
C THR A 238 -5.38 -3.85 3.75
N ILE A 239 -5.58 -3.07 4.81
CA ILE A 239 -6.35 -1.83 4.76
C ILE A 239 -5.57 -0.65 5.35
N ARG A 240 -5.92 0.57 4.89
CA ARG A 240 -5.59 1.82 5.56
C ARG A 240 -6.77 2.78 5.49
N VAL A 241 -7.25 3.22 6.63
CA VAL A 241 -8.12 4.39 6.74
C VAL A 241 -7.23 5.63 6.70
N SER A 242 -7.46 6.56 5.77
CA SER A 242 -6.63 7.76 5.61
C SER A 242 -7.39 8.98 6.03
N LEU A 243 -6.98 9.60 7.14
CA LEU A 243 -7.66 10.72 7.77
C LEU A 243 -6.76 11.95 7.88
N SER A 244 -7.39 13.13 7.98
CA SER A 244 -6.73 14.35 8.46
C SER A 244 -6.83 14.37 9.99
N ALA A 245 -6.12 13.44 10.65
CA ALA A 245 -6.09 13.20 12.09
C ALA A 245 -4.73 12.62 12.50
N GLU A 246 -4.54 12.33 13.79
CA GLU A 246 -3.34 11.64 14.24
C GLU A 246 -3.32 10.19 13.70
N PRO A 247 -2.14 9.65 13.33
CA PRO A 247 -2.03 8.32 12.73
C PRO A 247 -2.58 7.17 13.55
N GLU A 248 -2.56 7.28 14.87
CA GLU A 248 -3.13 6.29 15.79
C GLU A 248 -4.67 6.24 15.77
N GLU A 249 -5.32 7.25 15.19
CA GLU A 249 -6.78 7.29 15.03
C GLU A 249 -7.24 6.67 13.68
N GLU A 250 -6.29 6.40 12.76
CA GLU A 250 -6.56 5.73 11.50
C GLU A 250 -6.82 4.23 11.72
#